data_8ae7ac835c79f43240e720c16504b88c
#
_entry.id   8ae7ac835c79f43240e720c16504b88c
#
_cell.length_a   1.000
_cell.length_b   1.000
_cell.length_c   1.000
_cell.angle_alpha   90.00
_cell.angle_beta   90.00
_cell.angle_gamma   90.00
#
_symmetry.space_group_name_H-M   'P 1'
#
loop_
_entity.id
_entity.type
_entity.pdbx_description
1 polymer ?
#
loop_
_entity_poly.entity_id
_entity_poly.type
_entity_poly.pdbx_seq_one_letter_code
_entity_poly.pdbx_strand_id
1 'polypeptide(L)'
;MCGFLGHISDFEIDQSQLFSSNKFTECRGPDQLKHDKETLELKNNKKLFLEFIFNRLAIIDLSEKASQPMKNYLGNKILFNGEIFNHKELKKDLIAKGAKFYSQKSDTEVLLNGLSLDGISFIDKVIGQFSIAYLDMTNKKLHLIRDRLG
;
A
#
# COMPACT_ATOMS: atom_id res chain seq x y z
N MET A 1 14.67 -4.44 0.53
CA MET A 1 13.20 -4.65 0.68
C MET A 1 12.67 -3.73 1.77
N CYS A 2 11.56 -3.07 1.51
CA CYS A 2 10.93 -2.15 2.46
C CYS A 2 10.34 -2.87 3.68
N GLY A 3 9.99 -2.11 4.71
CA GLY A 3 9.22 -2.59 5.85
C GLY A 3 7.96 -1.76 6.03
N PHE A 4 6.87 -2.38 6.45
CA PHE A 4 5.70 -1.61 6.87
C PHE A 4 5.04 -2.22 8.09
N LEU A 5 4.39 -1.37 8.86
CA LEU A 5 3.62 -1.69 10.05
C LEU A 5 2.27 -0.99 9.93
N GLY A 6 1.21 -1.65 10.35
CA GLY A 6 -0.13 -1.07 10.44
C GLY A 6 -0.79 -1.39 11.76
N HIS A 7 -1.56 -0.44 12.26
CA HIS A 7 -2.45 -0.60 13.41
C HIS A 7 -3.86 -0.17 13.06
N ILE A 8 -4.84 -0.93 13.52
CA ILE A 8 -6.27 -0.63 13.38
C ILE A 8 -6.96 -0.89 14.70
N SER A 9 -7.71 0.10 15.16
CA SER A 9 -8.48 0.00 16.42
C SER A 9 -9.72 0.90 16.36
N ASP A 10 -10.61 0.73 17.31
CA ASP A 10 -11.76 1.61 17.57
C ASP A 10 -11.44 2.73 18.58
N PHE A 11 -10.18 2.86 18.97
CA PHE A 11 -9.63 3.94 19.79
C PHE A 11 -8.33 4.47 19.17
N GLU A 12 -7.97 5.70 19.50
CA GLU A 12 -6.70 6.28 19.07
C GLU A 12 -5.53 5.62 19.77
N ILE A 13 -4.55 5.15 19.01
CA ILE A 13 -3.34 4.55 19.57
C ILE A 13 -2.39 5.64 20.07
N ASP A 14 -1.67 5.34 21.13
CA ASP A 14 -0.50 6.10 21.51
C ASP A 14 0.62 5.90 20.48
N GLN A 15 1.00 6.99 19.83
CA GLN A 15 2.05 6.97 18.81
C GLN A 15 3.37 6.41 19.32
N SER A 16 3.70 6.59 20.60
CA SER A 16 4.92 6.06 21.19
C SER A 16 4.99 4.54 21.09
N GLN A 17 3.87 3.85 21.24
CA GLN A 17 3.77 2.40 21.10
C GLN A 17 3.97 1.97 19.64
N LEU A 18 3.35 2.70 18.70
CA LEU A 18 3.49 2.41 17.28
C LEU A 18 4.95 2.59 16.82
N PHE A 19 5.58 3.70 17.18
CA PHE A 19 6.99 3.96 16.84
C PHE A 19 7.96 3.01 17.57
N SER A 20 7.65 2.60 18.79
CA SER A 20 8.42 1.58 19.49
C SER A 20 8.39 0.25 18.75
N SER A 21 7.20 -0.15 18.23
CA SER A 21 7.04 -1.36 17.43
C SER A 21 7.75 -1.25 16.08
N ASN A 22 7.88 -0.05 15.50
CA ASN A 22 8.57 0.17 14.23
C ASN A 22 10.06 -0.19 14.27
N LYS A 23 10.71 -0.18 15.45
CA LYS A 23 12.12 -0.57 15.60
C LYS A 23 12.44 -1.94 15.01
N PHE A 24 11.45 -2.84 14.95
CA PHE A 24 11.61 -4.17 14.35
C PHE A 24 11.59 -4.16 12.82
N THR A 25 11.13 -3.08 12.19
CA THR A 25 11.01 -2.98 10.74
C THR A 25 11.85 -1.87 10.10
N GLU A 26 12.38 -0.93 10.90
CA GLU A 26 13.15 0.22 10.39
C GLU A 26 14.43 -0.18 9.64
N CYS A 27 15.09 -1.27 10.07
CA CYS A 27 16.29 -1.78 9.39
C CYS A 27 16.03 -2.29 7.96
N ARG A 28 14.77 -2.53 7.59
CA ARG A 28 14.40 -3.01 6.25
C ARG A 28 14.35 -1.89 5.22
N GLY A 29 14.23 -0.63 5.65
CA GLY A 29 14.12 0.51 4.75
C GLY A 29 14.63 1.79 5.42
N PRO A 30 15.97 1.99 5.47
CA PRO A 30 16.56 3.09 6.22
C PRO A 30 16.47 4.44 5.50
N ASP A 31 16.07 4.48 4.22
CA ASP A 31 16.18 5.70 3.42
C ASP A 31 15.08 6.72 3.71
N GLN A 32 13.89 6.26 4.09
CA GLN A 32 12.77 7.14 4.41
C GLN A 32 11.80 6.45 5.35
N LEU A 33 11.36 7.16 6.39
CA LEU A 33 10.23 6.77 7.22
C LEU A 33 9.04 7.67 6.90
N LYS A 34 7.88 7.08 6.66
CA LYS A 34 6.62 7.81 6.51
C LYS A 34 5.58 7.25 7.47
N HIS A 35 4.90 8.15 8.15
CA HIS A 35 3.75 7.85 9.01
C HIS A 35 2.50 8.44 8.38
N ASP A 36 1.44 7.65 8.32
CA ASP A 36 0.15 8.05 7.74
C ASP A 36 -0.98 7.63 8.67
N LYS A 37 -1.98 8.48 8.78
CA LYS A 37 -3.17 8.25 9.59
C LYS A 37 -4.42 8.36 8.74
N GLU A 38 -5.39 7.52 9.04
CA GLU A 38 -6.72 7.57 8.43
C GLU A 38 -7.78 7.27 9.49
N THR A 39 -8.92 7.91 9.39
CA THR A 39 -10.09 7.61 10.22
C THR A 39 -11.23 7.21 9.32
N LEU A 40 -11.77 6.02 9.52
CA LEU A 40 -12.94 5.53 8.80
C LEU A 40 -14.18 5.65 9.69
N GLU A 41 -15.16 6.40 9.22
CA GLU A 41 -16.47 6.37 9.82
C GLU A 41 -17.27 5.19 9.29
N LEU A 42 -17.64 4.30 10.19
CA LEU A 42 -18.47 3.13 9.90
C LEU A 42 -19.95 3.45 10.10
N LYS A 43 -20.80 2.50 9.72
CA LYS A 43 -22.22 2.53 10.07
C LYS A 43 -22.38 2.63 11.59
N ASN A 44 -23.41 3.32 12.06
CA ASN A 44 -23.71 3.56 13.49
C ASN A 44 -22.71 4.50 14.21
N ASN A 45 -22.11 5.44 13.50
CA ASN A 45 -21.17 6.44 14.05
C ASN A 45 -19.94 5.83 14.74
N LYS A 46 -19.64 4.57 14.51
CA LYS A 46 -18.37 3.98 14.93
C LYS A 46 -17.23 4.50 14.08
N LYS A 47 -16.11 4.75 14.73
CA LYS A 47 -14.86 5.16 14.06
C LYS A 47 -13.82 4.04 14.17
N LEU A 48 -13.05 3.85 13.10
CA LEU A 48 -11.83 3.07 13.13
C LEU A 48 -10.66 4.00 12.83
N PHE A 49 -9.65 3.91 13.66
CA PHE A 49 -8.39 4.63 13.50
C PHE A 49 -7.39 3.67 12.88
N LEU A 50 -6.81 4.09 11.77
CA LEU A 50 -5.80 3.36 11.04
C LEU A 50 -4.52 4.17 11.04
N GLU A 51 -3.43 3.55 11.46
CA GLU A 51 -2.11 4.17 11.40
C GLU A 51 -1.14 3.23 10.68
N PHE A 52 -0.34 3.80 9.79
CA PHE A 52 0.62 3.06 8.99
C PHE A 52 1.98 3.71 9.09
N ILE A 53 3.00 2.88 9.28
CA ILE A 53 4.41 3.28 9.14
C ILE A 53 5.00 2.53 7.96
N PHE A 54 5.71 3.25 7.12
CA PHE A 54 6.43 2.70 5.99
C PHE A 54 7.91 3.08 6.06
N ASN A 55 8.77 2.07 6.09
CA ASN A 55 10.21 2.19 6.03
C ASN A 55 10.66 1.85 4.62
N ARG A 56 11.13 2.85 3.88
CA ARG A 56 11.47 2.73 2.48
C ARG A 56 12.92 2.37 2.28
N LEU A 57 13.16 1.41 1.40
CA LEU A 57 14.43 1.21 0.71
C LEU A 57 14.24 1.65 -0.74
N ALA A 58 14.85 2.78 -1.11
CA ALA A 58 14.66 3.42 -2.40
C ALA A 58 15.63 2.81 -3.43
N ILE A 59 15.15 1.86 -4.27
CA ILE A 59 15.96 1.16 -5.25
C ILE A 59 15.55 1.53 -6.69
N ILE A 60 14.26 1.44 -7.01
CA ILE A 60 13.76 1.54 -8.40
C ILE A 60 13.37 2.97 -8.76
N ASP A 61 12.62 3.63 -7.90
CA ASP A 61 12.18 5.01 -8.09
C ASP A 61 12.60 5.83 -6.86
N LEU A 62 13.50 6.78 -7.05
CA LEU A 62 14.05 7.62 -5.97
C LEU A 62 13.16 8.83 -5.66
N SER A 63 12.11 9.06 -6.46
CA SER A 63 11.24 10.22 -6.25
C SER A 63 10.32 10.04 -5.04
N GLU A 64 9.88 11.15 -4.46
CA GLU A 64 8.88 11.14 -3.39
C GLU A 64 7.52 10.57 -3.84
N LYS A 65 7.24 10.59 -5.16
CA LYS A 65 6.01 10.02 -5.73
C LYS A 65 5.86 8.52 -5.52
N ALA A 66 6.98 7.81 -5.31
CA ALA A 66 6.99 6.39 -4.99
C ALA A 66 6.93 6.10 -3.48
N SER A 67 6.75 7.14 -2.64
CA SER A 67 6.59 6.97 -1.20
C SER A 67 5.25 6.32 -0.86
N GLN A 68 5.24 5.50 0.19
CA GLN A 68 4.06 4.77 0.66
C GLN A 68 3.67 5.19 2.08
N PRO A 69 2.40 5.03 2.52
CA PRO A 69 1.30 4.54 1.71
C PRO A 69 1.08 5.38 0.45
N MET A 70 0.97 4.71 -0.70
CA MET A 70 0.62 5.39 -1.95
C MET A 70 -0.90 5.52 -2.04
N LYS A 71 -1.37 6.70 -2.46
CA LYS A 71 -2.79 7.01 -2.55
C LYS A 71 -3.17 7.35 -4.00
N ASN A 72 -4.32 6.86 -4.47
CA ASN A 72 -4.87 7.25 -5.76
C ASN A 72 -6.00 8.29 -5.62
N TYR A 73 -6.57 8.69 -6.75
CA TYR A 73 -7.64 9.70 -6.81
C TYR A 73 -8.96 9.26 -6.16
N LEU A 74 -9.19 7.95 -6.00
CA LEU A 74 -10.34 7.40 -5.28
C LEU A 74 -10.15 7.39 -3.75
N GLY A 75 -8.97 7.78 -3.28
CA GLY A 75 -8.61 7.73 -1.88
C GLY A 75 -8.08 6.36 -1.41
N ASN A 76 -8.10 5.34 -2.26
CA ASN A 76 -7.55 4.03 -1.93
C ASN A 76 -6.06 4.14 -1.65
N LYS A 77 -5.58 3.37 -0.67
CA LYS A 77 -4.18 3.38 -0.25
C LYS A 77 -3.57 1.99 -0.36
N ILE A 78 -2.28 1.94 -0.65
CA ILE A 78 -1.51 0.70 -0.68
C ILE A 78 -0.18 0.85 0.06
N LEU A 79 0.15 -0.18 0.83
CA LEU A 79 1.48 -0.49 1.35
C LEU A 79 1.93 -1.78 0.67
N PHE A 80 3.09 -1.75 0.10
CA PHE A 80 3.63 -2.85 -0.68
C PHE A 80 5.11 -3.05 -0.37
N ASN A 81 5.47 -4.28 -0.09
CA ASN A 81 6.85 -4.73 0.00
C ASN A 81 7.01 -5.92 -0.94
N GLY A 82 7.85 -5.77 -1.94
CA GLY A 82 8.06 -6.81 -2.94
C GLY A 82 8.52 -6.27 -4.29
N GLU A 83 8.34 -7.09 -5.31
CA GLU A 83 8.62 -6.76 -6.71
C GLU A 83 7.62 -7.47 -7.62
N ILE A 84 7.05 -6.75 -8.57
CA ILE A 84 6.11 -7.29 -9.56
C ILE A 84 6.83 -7.43 -10.90
N PHE A 85 7.09 -8.65 -11.31
CA PHE A 85 7.91 -8.93 -12.48
C PHE A 85 7.24 -8.56 -13.80
N ASN A 86 5.93 -8.73 -13.88
CA ASN A 86 5.13 -8.40 -15.07
C ASN A 86 4.44 -7.02 -15.01
N HIS A 87 4.93 -6.10 -14.16
CA HIS A 87 4.29 -4.79 -13.96
C HIS A 87 4.16 -3.96 -15.26
N LYS A 88 5.11 -4.11 -16.21
CA LYS A 88 5.06 -3.37 -17.49
C LYS A 88 3.91 -3.80 -18.39
N GLU A 89 3.60 -5.09 -18.40
CA GLU A 89 2.48 -5.67 -19.17
C GLU A 89 1.16 -5.25 -18.54
N LEU A 90 1.03 -5.45 -17.22
CA LEU A 90 -0.14 -5.05 -16.46
C LEU A 90 -0.42 -3.54 -16.60
N LYS A 91 0.62 -2.70 -16.62
CA LYS A 91 0.47 -1.26 -16.82
C LYS A 91 -0.14 -0.93 -18.19
N LYS A 92 0.29 -1.60 -19.27
CA LYS A 92 -0.27 -1.39 -20.61
C LYS A 92 -1.75 -1.73 -20.64
N ASP A 93 -2.15 -2.85 -20.03
CA ASP A 93 -3.54 -3.27 -19.96
C ASP A 93 -4.41 -2.28 -19.17
N LEU A 94 -3.88 -1.77 -18.05
CA LEU A 94 -4.57 -0.77 -17.24
C LEU A 94 -4.71 0.57 -17.97
N ILE A 95 -3.70 1.00 -18.72
CA ILE A 95 -3.77 2.21 -19.57
C ILE A 95 -4.86 2.03 -20.64
N ALA A 96 -4.94 0.86 -21.27
CA ALA A 96 -5.98 0.57 -22.25
C ALA A 96 -7.39 0.63 -21.64
N LYS A 97 -7.53 0.37 -20.33
CA LYS A 97 -8.76 0.54 -19.54
C LYS A 97 -9.00 1.97 -19.05
N GLY A 98 -8.12 2.91 -19.37
CA GLY A 98 -8.25 4.33 -18.98
C GLY A 98 -7.57 4.71 -17.67
N ALA A 99 -6.74 3.84 -17.08
CA ALA A 99 -5.96 4.18 -15.89
C ALA A 99 -4.93 5.27 -16.17
N LYS A 100 -4.80 6.22 -15.24
CA LYS A 100 -3.78 7.27 -15.29
C LYS A 100 -2.63 6.90 -14.34
N PHE A 101 -1.41 7.18 -14.78
CA PHE A 101 -0.20 6.92 -14.03
C PHE A 101 0.62 8.19 -13.86
N TYR A 102 1.15 8.42 -12.66
CA TYR A 102 2.01 9.56 -12.33
C TYR A 102 3.49 9.17 -12.31
N SER A 103 3.79 7.88 -12.05
CA SER A 103 5.13 7.33 -12.13
C SER A 103 5.31 6.51 -13.42
N GLN A 104 6.51 6.60 -14.01
CA GLN A 104 6.84 5.77 -15.16
C GLN A 104 7.20 4.33 -14.78
N LYS A 105 7.78 4.13 -13.60
CA LYS A 105 8.46 2.88 -13.21
C LYS A 105 7.88 2.18 -11.99
N SER A 106 6.93 2.81 -11.27
CA SER A 106 6.41 2.22 -10.02
C SER A 106 5.48 1.04 -10.28
N ASP A 107 5.88 -0.12 -9.82
CA ASP A 107 5.06 -1.32 -9.75
C ASP A 107 3.97 -1.20 -8.67
N THR A 108 4.25 -0.47 -7.58
CA THR A 108 3.27 -0.13 -6.54
C THR A 108 2.06 0.60 -7.13
N GLU A 109 2.27 1.54 -8.05
CA GLU A 109 1.18 2.28 -8.69
C GLU A 109 0.36 1.37 -9.62
N VAL A 110 1.01 0.38 -10.25
CA VAL A 110 0.32 -0.64 -11.05
C VAL A 110 -0.60 -1.48 -10.18
N LEU A 111 -0.13 -1.93 -9.02
CA LEU A 111 -0.95 -2.66 -8.06
C LEU A 111 -2.12 -1.82 -7.56
N LEU A 112 -1.87 -0.58 -7.15
CA LEU A 112 -2.90 0.33 -6.64
C LEU A 112 -4.01 0.57 -7.66
N ASN A 113 -3.64 0.85 -8.91
CA ASN A 113 -4.59 1.08 -9.98
C ASN A 113 -5.34 -0.21 -10.37
N GLY A 114 -4.63 -1.34 -10.46
CA GLY A 114 -5.23 -2.62 -10.79
C GLY A 114 -6.25 -3.09 -9.76
N LEU A 115 -5.89 -3.03 -8.48
CA LEU A 115 -6.80 -3.35 -7.37
C LEU A 115 -7.99 -2.40 -7.31
N SER A 116 -7.81 -1.14 -7.67
CA SER A 116 -8.90 -0.15 -7.67
C SER A 116 -9.86 -0.32 -8.84
N LEU A 117 -9.42 -0.82 -10.00
CA LEU A 117 -10.23 -0.99 -11.19
C LEU A 117 -10.85 -2.39 -11.30
N ASP A 118 -10.04 -3.43 -11.12
CA ASP A 118 -10.44 -4.83 -11.32
C ASP A 118 -10.77 -5.53 -9.98
N GLY A 119 -10.58 -4.85 -8.85
CA GLY A 119 -10.78 -5.44 -7.52
C GLY A 119 -9.69 -6.47 -7.16
N ILE A 120 -9.97 -7.31 -6.16
CA ILE A 120 -9.00 -8.30 -5.64
C ILE A 120 -8.61 -9.34 -6.69
N SER A 121 -9.48 -9.66 -7.64
CA SER A 121 -9.18 -10.58 -8.75
C SER A 121 -8.01 -10.13 -9.64
N PHE A 122 -7.61 -8.85 -9.55
CA PHE A 122 -6.41 -8.36 -10.22
C PHE A 122 -5.15 -9.14 -9.81
N ILE A 123 -5.10 -9.61 -8.55
CA ILE A 123 -3.96 -10.35 -8.01
C ILE A 123 -3.70 -11.67 -8.77
N ASP A 124 -4.72 -12.27 -9.36
CA ASP A 124 -4.57 -13.52 -10.14
C ASP A 124 -3.68 -13.33 -11.38
N LYS A 125 -3.52 -12.09 -11.85
CA LYS A 125 -2.69 -11.72 -13.00
C LYS A 125 -1.27 -11.33 -12.60
N VAL A 126 -1.03 -11.14 -11.31
CA VAL A 126 0.24 -10.61 -10.79
C VAL A 126 1.27 -11.74 -10.67
N ILE A 127 2.45 -11.52 -11.25
CA ILE A 127 3.61 -12.40 -11.11
C ILE A 127 4.68 -11.63 -10.35
N GLY A 128 5.04 -12.13 -9.17
CA GLY A 128 6.01 -11.44 -8.30
C GLY A 128 6.12 -12.05 -6.92
N GLN A 129 6.92 -11.40 -6.09
CA GLN A 129 7.06 -11.67 -4.67
C GLN A 129 6.51 -10.45 -3.92
N PHE A 130 5.55 -10.65 -3.02
CA PHE A 130 4.91 -9.49 -2.42
C PHE A 130 4.20 -9.76 -1.10
N SER A 131 4.16 -8.70 -0.31
CA SER A 131 3.24 -8.52 0.81
C SER A 131 2.57 -7.16 0.63
N ILE A 132 1.24 -7.14 0.68
CA ILE A 132 0.42 -5.97 0.38
C ILE A 132 -0.58 -5.74 1.51
N ALA A 133 -0.72 -4.46 1.93
CA ALA A 133 -1.89 -3.98 2.65
C ALA A 133 -2.60 -2.97 1.75
N TYR A 134 -3.79 -3.31 1.28
CA TYR A 134 -4.60 -2.46 0.39
C TYR A 134 -5.86 -2.00 1.11
N LEU A 135 -5.99 -0.69 1.30
CA LEU A 135 -7.15 -0.04 1.90
C LEU A 135 -8.08 0.46 0.79
N ASP A 136 -9.18 -0.24 0.60
CA ASP A 136 -10.28 0.13 -0.28
C ASP A 136 -11.21 1.10 0.47
N MET A 137 -11.07 2.38 0.18
CA MET A 137 -11.85 3.43 0.81
C MET A 137 -13.32 3.43 0.36
N THR A 138 -13.58 2.96 -0.87
CA THR A 138 -14.93 2.88 -1.44
C THR A 138 -15.77 1.86 -0.68
N ASN A 139 -15.19 0.67 -0.45
CA ASN A 139 -15.87 -0.44 0.23
C ASN A 139 -15.56 -0.50 1.73
N LYS A 140 -14.70 0.40 2.25
CA LYS A 140 -14.22 0.43 3.64
C LYS A 140 -13.65 -0.92 4.09
N LYS A 141 -12.77 -1.49 3.27
CA LYS A 141 -12.14 -2.79 3.51
C LYS A 141 -10.62 -2.66 3.49
N LEU A 142 -9.98 -3.33 4.43
CA LEU A 142 -8.54 -3.57 4.36
C LEU A 142 -8.32 -5.01 3.89
N HIS A 143 -7.53 -5.16 2.83
CA HIS A 143 -7.10 -6.44 2.29
C HIS A 143 -5.61 -6.64 2.61
N LEU A 144 -5.30 -7.75 3.28
CA LEU A 144 -3.94 -8.21 3.49
C LEU A 144 -3.67 -9.35 2.51
N ILE A 145 -2.68 -9.16 1.65
CA ILE A 145 -2.45 -10.07 0.52
C ILE A 145 -0.97 -10.46 0.52
N ARG A 146 -0.70 -11.72 0.26
CA ARG A 146 0.63 -12.28 0.14
C ARG A 146 0.75 -13.12 -1.12
N ASP A 147 1.97 -13.21 -1.67
CA ASP A 147 2.23 -14.10 -2.78
C ASP A 147 2.10 -15.58 -2.39
N ARG A 148 2.08 -16.47 -3.40
CA ARG A 148 1.79 -17.90 -3.21
C ARG A 148 2.84 -18.68 -2.43
N LEU A 149 4.06 -18.18 -2.36
CA LEU A 149 5.17 -18.86 -1.73
C LEU A 149 5.43 -18.34 -0.30
N GLY A 150 4.91 -17.16 0.00
CA GLY A 150 4.99 -16.54 1.33
C GLY A 150 6.26 -15.76 1.61
#